data_67d44434650134ae07f78b6be1187c56
#
_entry.id   67d44434650134ae07f78b6be1187c56
#
_cell.length_a   1.000
_cell.length_b   1.000
_cell.length_c   1.000
_cell.angle_alpha   90.00
_cell.angle_beta   90.00
_cell.angle_gamma   90.00
#
_symmetry.space_group_name_H-M   'P 1'
#
loop_
_entity.id
_entity.type
_entity.pdbx_description
1 polymer ?
#
loop_
_entity_poly.entity_id
_entity_poly.type
_entity_poly.pdbx_seq_one_letter_code
_entity_poly.pdbx_strand_id
1 'polypeptide(L)'
;MNNMNKKTWIWGLVVLSVIVAGFYFMNNSASGFQTVGAYEGDITVYKSQSCGCCGIYSQYFKSNGNSNTKVVNLEELNTLKKSLGVPSDLQSCHTTVLKSSSGREYFVEGHIPLEAVEKLLNEQPDIKGIAMPGMPEGSPGMPGNQRAPFVIYAVNNDGSSSEFMRL
;
A
#
# COMPACT_ATOMS: atom_id res chain seq x y z
N MET A 1 50.20 12.24 -32.61
CA MET A 1 49.56 11.44 -31.53
C MET A 1 49.54 12.32 -30.29
N ASN A 2 48.34 12.83 -29.93
CA ASN A 2 48.17 13.81 -28.83
C ASN A 2 48.43 13.14 -27.50
N ASN A 3 49.44 13.62 -26.77
CA ASN A 3 49.77 13.21 -25.41
C ASN A 3 48.72 13.83 -24.46
N MET A 4 47.59 13.18 -24.32
CA MET A 4 46.54 13.60 -23.44
C MET A 4 47.02 13.49 -21.99
N ASN A 5 47.14 14.62 -21.30
CA ASN A 5 47.76 14.74 -20.00
C ASN A 5 47.02 13.84 -18.98
N LYS A 6 47.76 13.01 -18.21
CA LYS A 6 47.17 12.09 -17.19
C LYS A 6 46.19 12.78 -16.29
N LYS A 7 46.37 14.08 -15.99
CA LYS A 7 45.41 14.89 -15.22
C LYS A 7 44.04 15.05 -15.89
N THR A 8 43.98 15.28 -17.21
CA THR A 8 42.70 15.42 -17.91
C THR A 8 41.94 14.11 -17.98
N TRP A 9 42.62 12.98 -18.00
CA TRP A 9 41.96 11.65 -17.98
C TRP A 9 41.34 11.33 -16.61
N ILE A 10 42.06 11.68 -15.54
CA ILE A 10 41.55 11.52 -14.16
C ILE A 10 40.31 12.39 -13.92
N TRP A 11 40.32 13.66 -14.37
CA TRP A 11 39.15 14.54 -14.27
C TRP A 11 37.96 14.05 -15.07
N GLY A 12 38.16 13.46 -16.25
CA GLY A 12 37.13 12.83 -17.07
C GLY A 12 36.46 11.65 -16.36
N LEU A 13 37.27 10.78 -15.69
CA LEU A 13 36.74 9.66 -14.91
C LEU A 13 35.95 10.10 -13.68
N VAL A 14 36.41 11.16 -12.97
CA VAL A 14 35.70 11.72 -11.81
C VAL A 14 34.36 12.32 -12.22
N VAL A 15 34.30 13.09 -13.31
CA VAL A 15 33.04 13.67 -13.81
C VAL A 15 32.10 12.55 -14.26
N LEU A 16 32.57 11.53 -14.93
CA LEU A 16 31.77 10.39 -15.37
C LEU A 16 31.20 9.63 -14.16
N SER A 17 32.01 9.40 -13.11
CA SER A 17 31.55 8.73 -11.90
C SER A 17 30.48 9.53 -11.14
N VAL A 18 30.59 10.86 -11.09
CA VAL A 18 29.60 11.74 -10.48
C VAL A 18 28.29 11.73 -11.28
N ILE A 19 28.39 11.73 -12.63
CA ILE A 19 27.19 11.65 -13.49
C ILE A 19 26.48 10.29 -13.31
N VAL A 20 27.25 9.19 -13.31
CA VAL A 20 26.69 7.84 -13.11
C VAL A 20 26.07 7.69 -11.72
N ALA A 21 26.74 8.19 -10.68
CA ALA A 21 26.20 8.21 -9.32
C ALA A 21 24.94 9.08 -9.26
N GLY A 22 24.94 10.27 -9.86
CA GLY A 22 23.76 11.15 -9.93
C GLY A 22 22.59 10.47 -10.66
N PHE A 23 22.84 9.78 -11.77
CA PHE A 23 21.82 9.03 -12.51
C PHE A 23 21.28 7.84 -11.70
N TYR A 24 22.15 7.15 -10.95
CA TYR A 24 21.76 6.08 -10.06
C TYR A 24 20.88 6.58 -8.90
N PHE A 25 21.22 7.71 -8.29
CA PHE A 25 20.43 8.35 -7.24
C PHE A 25 19.11 8.91 -7.77
N MET A 26 19.07 9.48 -8.97
CA MET A 26 17.82 9.99 -9.58
C MET A 26 16.86 8.87 -9.99
N ASN A 27 17.35 7.72 -10.45
CA ASN A 27 16.51 6.58 -10.80
C ASN A 27 16.06 5.77 -9.57
N ASN A 28 16.69 5.97 -8.42
CA ASN A 28 16.36 5.31 -7.16
C ASN A 28 15.53 6.22 -6.23
N SER A 29 14.82 7.20 -6.78
CA SER A 29 13.75 7.90 -6.04
C SER A 29 12.62 6.90 -5.85
N ALA A 30 12.74 6.07 -4.84
CA ALA A 30 11.73 5.13 -4.43
C ALA A 30 10.43 5.92 -4.15
N SER A 31 9.35 5.54 -4.80
CA SER A 31 8.00 5.94 -4.41
C SER A 31 7.86 5.73 -2.89
N GLY A 32 7.16 6.63 -2.19
CA GLY A 32 7.12 6.66 -0.72
C GLY A 32 6.64 5.39 0.00
N PHE A 33 6.24 4.32 -0.71
CA PHE A 33 5.72 3.06 -0.17
C PHE A 33 6.56 1.87 -0.64
N GLN A 34 7.79 1.81 -0.13
CA GLN A 34 8.78 0.81 -0.59
C GLN A 34 8.40 -0.61 -0.21
N THR A 35 7.89 -0.82 0.99
CA THR A 35 7.53 -2.15 1.49
C THR A 35 6.29 -2.69 0.78
N VAL A 36 5.28 -1.84 0.56
CA VAL A 36 4.10 -2.21 -0.25
C VAL A 36 4.52 -2.52 -1.69
N GLY A 37 5.39 -1.69 -2.28
CA GLY A 37 5.87 -1.87 -3.66
C GLY A 37 6.70 -3.14 -3.84
N ALA A 38 7.54 -3.47 -2.88
CA ALA A 38 8.40 -4.65 -2.88
C ALA A 38 7.72 -5.92 -2.32
N TYR A 39 6.43 -5.85 -1.92
CA TYR A 39 5.75 -7.00 -1.36
C TYR A 39 5.58 -8.12 -2.38
N GLU A 40 6.24 -9.25 -2.15
CA GLU A 40 6.26 -10.43 -3.04
C GLU A 40 5.06 -11.37 -2.82
N GLY A 41 4.24 -11.11 -1.80
CA GLY A 41 3.03 -11.89 -1.54
C GLY A 41 1.87 -11.54 -2.48
N ASP A 42 0.79 -12.29 -2.36
CA ASP A 42 -0.44 -11.99 -3.09
C ASP A 42 -1.16 -10.80 -2.46
N ILE A 43 -1.52 -9.82 -3.28
CA ILE A 43 -2.38 -8.69 -2.93
C ILE A 43 -3.64 -8.78 -3.78
N THR A 44 -4.80 -8.89 -3.14
CA THR A 44 -6.08 -8.98 -3.85
C THR A 44 -7.11 -8.04 -3.25
N VAL A 45 -7.62 -7.13 -4.07
CA VAL A 45 -8.75 -6.25 -3.71
C VAL A 45 -10.05 -6.93 -4.11
N TYR A 46 -10.87 -7.28 -3.13
CA TYR A 46 -12.21 -7.84 -3.32
C TYR A 46 -13.24 -6.73 -3.19
N LYS A 47 -14.03 -6.53 -4.23
CA LYS A 47 -15.04 -5.47 -4.29
C LYS A 47 -16.32 -5.93 -5.01
N SER A 48 -17.42 -5.22 -4.79
CA SER A 48 -18.61 -5.36 -5.64
C SER A 48 -18.35 -4.79 -7.03
N GLN A 49 -18.93 -5.44 -8.05
CA GLN A 49 -18.81 -4.98 -9.44
C GLN A 49 -19.35 -3.55 -9.62
N SER A 50 -20.42 -3.19 -8.92
CA SER A 50 -21.05 -1.87 -8.98
C SER A 50 -20.35 -0.78 -8.18
N CYS A 51 -19.34 -1.12 -7.34
CA CYS A 51 -18.63 -0.16 -6.50
C CYS A 51 -17.61 0.66 -7.31
N GLY A 52 -18.00 1.87 -7.73
CA GLY A 52 -17.13 2.77 -8.51
C GLY A 52 -15.92 3.28 -7.72
N CYS A 53 -16.11 3.78 -6.49
CA CYS A 53 -15.04 4.26 -5.62
C CYS A 53 -14.02 3.15 -5.28
N CYS A 54 -14.47 1.90 -5.13
CA CYS A 54 -13.58 0.76 -4.93
C CYS A 54 -12.70 0.49 -6.17
N GLY A 55 -13.22 0.77 -7.38
CA GLY A 55 -12.44 0.71 -8.60
C GLY A 55 -11.30 1.74 -8.61
N ILE A 56 -11.61 2.98 -8.20
CA ILE A 56 -10.62 4.06 -8.08
C ILE A 56 -9.58 3.71 -7.00
N TYR A 57 -10.01 3.17 -5.85
CA TYR A 57 -9.10 2.68 -4.81
C TYR A 57 -8.16 1.58 -5.32
N SER A 58 -8.71 0.61 -6.07
CA SER A 58 -7.89 -0.46 -6.65
C SER A 58 -6.82 0.10 -7.59
N GLN A 59 -7.16 1.13 -8.36
CA GLN A 59 -6.21 1.82 -9.24
C GLN A 59 -5.15 2.59 -8.42
N TYR A 60 -5.55 3.31 -7.39
CA TYR A 60 -4.63 3.99 -6.46
C TYR A 60 -3.64 2.99 -5.86
N PHE A 61 -4.11 1.84 -5.37
CA PHE A 61 -3.26 0.80 -4.80
C PHE A 61 -2.25 0.25 -5.81
N LYS A 62 -2.68 0.01 -7.05
CA LYS A 62 -1.80 -0.44 -8.14
C LYS A 62 -0.76 0.58 -8.54
N SER A 63 -1.17 1.84 -8.67
CA SER A 63 -0.32 2.89 -9.23
C SER A 63 0.70 3.43 -8.22
N ASN A 64 0.34 3.49 -6.94
CA ASN A 64 1.17 4.10 -5.90
C ASN A 64 1.76 3.08 -4.91
N GLY A 65 1.20 1.87 -4.86
CA GLY A 65 1.64 0.78 -4.01
C GLY A 65 2.29 -0.35 -4.83
N ASN A 66 1.52 -1.39 -5.13
CA ASN A 66 2.03 -2.59 -5.79
C ASN A 66 1.26 -2.88 -7.10
N SER A 67 1.95 -2.79 -8.23
CA SER A 67 1.39 -2.99 -9.58
C SER A 67 0.82 -4.40 -9.80
N ASN A 68 1.30 -5.40 -9.05
CA ASN A 68 0.85 -6.79 -9.14
C ASN A 68 -0.48 -7.06 -8.40
N THR A 69 -1.09 -6.02 -7.78
CA THR A 69 -2.37 -6.13 -7.08
C THR A 69 -3.46 -6.68 -8.00
N LYS A 70 -4.08 -7.78 -7.59
CA LYS A 70 -5.23 -8.39 -8.26
C LYS A 70 -6.52 -7.69 -7.84
N VAL A 71 -7.52 -7.67 -8.71
CA VAL A 71 -8.87 -7.15 -8.40
C VAL A 71 -9.87 -8.23 -8.73
N VAL A 72 -10.68 -8.59 -7.74
CA VAL A 72 -11.71 -9.63 -7.88
C VAL A 72 -13.06 -9.01 -7.54
N ASN A 73 -14.01 -9.15 -8.47
CA ASN A 73 -15.40 -8.74 -8.22
C ASN A 73 -16.14 -9.92 -7.57
N LEU A 74 -16.78 -9.66 -6.44
CA LEU A 74 -17.63 -10.60 -5.75
C LEU A 74 -19.06 -10.03 -5.66
N GLU A 75 -20.05 -10.89 -5.86
CA GLU A 75 -21.45 -10.54 -5.63
C GLU A 75 -21.75 -10.40 -4.14
N GLU A 76 -21.14 -11.26 -3.34
CA GLU A 76 -21.35 -11.32 -1.89
C GLU A 76 -20.01 -11.18 -1.13
N LEU A 77 -19.78 -9.98 -0.60
CA LEU A 77 -18.57 -9.66 0.18
C LEU A 77 -18.69 -10.04 1.66
N ASN A 78 -19.90 -10.13 2.20
CA ASN A 78 -20.11 -10.36 3.63
C ASN A 78 -19.57 -11.71 4.07
N THR A 79 -19.67 -12.74 3.22
CA THR A 79 -19.10 -14.07 3.48
C THR A 79 -17.58 -14.00 3.63
N LEU A 80 -16.90 -13.29 2.72
CA LEU A 80 -15.45 -13.07 2.79
C LEU A 80 -15.06 -12.30 4.05
N LYS A 81 -15.73 -11.17 4.33
CA LYS A 81 -15.44 -10.34 5.51
C LYS A 81 -15.60 -11.14 6.81
N LYS A 82 -16.65 -11.94 6.88
CA LYS A 82 -16.91 -12.83 8.03
C LYS A 82 -15.81 -13.88 8.18
N SER A 83 -15.36 -14.51 7.08
CA SER A 83 -14.28 -15.51 7.12
C SER A 83 -12.93 -14.92 7.55
N LEU A 84 -12.67 -13.65 7.20
CA LEU A 84 -11.48 -12.90 7.61
C LEU A 84 -11.59 -12.36 9.04
N GLY A 85 -12.78 -12.42 9.65
CA GLY A 85 -13.04 -11.90 10.98
C GLY A 85 -13.11 -10.37 11.05
N VAL A 86 -13.55 -9.71 9.97
CA VAL A 86 -13.81 -8.26 9.97
C VAL A 86 -15.05 -7.97 10.85
N PRO A 87 -14.90 -7.21 11.95
CA PRO A 87 -16.02 -6.85 12.81
C PRO A 87 -17.10 -6.07 12.05
N SER A 88 -18.37 -6.31 12.36
CA SER A 88 -19.49 -5.71 11.62
C SER A 88 -19.51 -4.19 11.66
N ASP A 89 -19.09 -3.61 12.76
CA ASP A 89 -19.00 -2.16 13.01
C ASP A 89 -17.79 -1.50 12.33
N LEU A 90 -16.82 -2.29 11.88
CA LEU A 90 -15.64 -1.83 11.15
C LEU A 90 -15.70 -2.12 9.65
N GLN A 91 -16.78 -2.71 9.15
CA GLN A 91 -16.91 -3.00 7.71
C GLN A 91 -17.05 -1.74 6.86
N SER A 92 -16.50 -1.81 5.66
CA SER A 92 -16.56 -0.79 4.61
C SER A 92 -16.99 -1.43 3.28
N CYS A 93 -16.74 -0.78 2.14
CA CYS A 93 -17.27 -1.22 0.84
C CYS A 93 -16.41 -2.27 0.11
N HIS A 94 -15.15 -2.47 0.50
CA HIS A 94 -14.25 -3.47 -0.08
C HIS A 94 -13.23 -3.95 0.94
N THR A 95 -12.58 -5.07 0.63
CA THR A 95 -11.55 -5.68 1.46
C THR A 95 -10.34 -6.01 0.60
N THR A 96 -9.16 -5.56 0.99
CA THR A 96 -7.89 -6.01 0.39
C THR A 96 -7.30 -7.09 1.27
N VAL A 97 -6.87 -8.19 0.69
CA VAL A 97 -6.17 -9.28 1.38
C VAL A 97 -4.72 -9.29 0.95
N LEU A 98 -3.82 -9.28 1.92
CA LEU A 98 -2.38 -9.38 1.78
C LEU A 98 -1.95 -10.75 2.31
N LYS A 99 -1.45 -11.62 1.43
CA LYS A 99 -1.02 -12.98 1.82
C LYS A 99 0.43 -13.19 1.48
N SER A 100 1.27 -13.35 2.49
CA SER A 100 2.70 -13.58 2.32
C SER A 100 3.00 -15.02 1.87
N SER A 101 4.17 -15.24 1.29
CA SER A 101 4.70 -16.57 0.96
C SER A 101 4.88 -17.46 2.19
N SER A 102 5.08 -16.89 3.39
CA SER A 102 5.15 -17.60 4.67
C SER A 102 3.79 -18.03 5.22
N GLY A 103 2.68 -17.67 4.55
CA GLY A 103 1.31 -17.98 4.96
C GLY A 103 0.68 -16.97 5.92
N ARG A 104 1.38 -15.89 6.30
CA ARG A 104 0.76 -14.78 7.06
C ARG A 104 -0.23 -14.05 6.17
N GLU A 105 -1.40 -13.78 6.72
CA GLU A 105 -2.47 -13.09 6.01
C GLU A 105 -2.97 -11.89 6.83
N TYR A 106 -3.13 -10.75 6.16
CA TYR A 106 -3.78 -9.57 6.71
C TYR A 106 -4.93 -9.15 5.82
N PHE A 107 -6.00 -8.66 6.43
CA PHE A 107 -6.98 -7.89 5.69
C PHE A 107 -6.76 -6.38 5.89
N VAL A 108 -7.11 -5.61 4.86
CA VAL A 108 -7.16 -4.15 4.86
C VAL A 108 -8.57 -3.78 4.42
N GLU A 109 -9.39 -3.32 5.36
CA GLU A 109 -10.82 -3.06 5.15
C GLU A 109 -11.08 -1.58 4.89
N GLY A 110 -11.65 -1.27 3.71
CA GLY A 110 -12.06 0.08 3.33
C GLY A 110 -10.95 0.89 2.64
N HIS A 111 -11.18 2.19 2.52
CA HIS A 111 -10.38 3.14 1.76
C HIS A 111 -9.10 3.59 2.49
N ILE A 112 -8.35 2.63 3.01
CA ILE A 112 -7.15 2.88 3.84
C ILE A 112 -6.01 3.47 3.00
N PRO A 113 -5.40 4.59 3.44
CA PRO A 113 -4.20 5.13 2.82
C PRO A 113 -3.01 4.17 2.87
N LEU A 114 -2.15 4.23 1.83
CA LEU A 114 -0.99 3.33 1.73
C LEU A 114 0.02 3.51 2.87
N GLU A 115 0.04 4.66 3.53
CA GLU A 115 0.84 4.93 4.74
C GLU A 115 0.55 3.91 5.85
N ALA A 116 -0.72 3.57 6.03
CA ALA A 116 -1.11 2.58 7.04
C ALA A 116 -0.80 1.14 6.58
N VAL A 117 -0.89 0.86 5.29
CA VAL A 117 -0.50 -0.44 4.73
C VAL A 117 1.01 -0.62 4.81
N GLU A 118 1.79 0.42 4.54
CA GLU A 118 3.24 0.43 4.67
C GLU A 118 3.66 0.14 6.12
N LYS A 119 3.03 0.83 7.09
CA LYS A 119 3.24 0.56 8.52
C LYS A 119 2.91 -0.89 8.88
N LEU A 120 1.77 -1.42 8.41
CA LEU A 120 1.33 -2.79 8.67
C LEU A 120 2.37 -3.81 8.19
N LEU A 121 2.88 -3.63 6.96
CA LEU A 121 3.85 -4.54 6.37
C LEU A 121 5.26 -4.40 6.97
N ASN A 122 5.63 -3.20 7.43
CA ASN A 122 6.92 -2.97 8.11
C ASN A 122 6.94 -3.57 9.51
N GLU A 123 5.89 -3.36 10.30
CA GLU A 123 5.84 -3.78 11.69
C GLU A 123 5.41 -5.24 11.86
N GLN A 124 4.64 -5.77 10.91
CA GLN A 124 4.11 -7.14 10.91
C GLN A 124 3.49 -7.56 12.25
N PRO A 125 2.60 -6.74 12.84
CA PRO A 125 2.02 -7.03 14.15
C PRO A 125 1.22 -8.34 14.13
N ASP A 126 1.02 -8.95 15.31
CA ASP A 126 0.21 -10.16 15.46
C ASP A 126 -1.29 -9.80 15.59
N ILE A 127 -1.88 -9.40 14.46
CA ILE A 127 -3.28 -9.01 14.31
C ILE A 127 -3.90 -9.67 13.07
N LYS A 128 -5.22 -9.65 12.94
CA LYS A 128 -5.91 -10.12 11.72
C LYS A 128 -5.80 -9.13 10.57
N GLY A 129 -5.78 -7.83 10.86
CA GLY A 129 -5.75 -6.80 9.84
C GLY A 129 -6.06 -5.42 10.38
N ILE A 130 -6.25 -4.48 9.47
CA ILE A 130 -6.59 -3.09 9.76
C ILE A 130 -7.88 -2.68 9.06
N ALA A 131 -8.64 -1.78 9.69
CA ALA A 131 -9.94 -1.35 9.17
C ALA A 131 -10.12 0.17 9.33
N MET A 132 -10.74 0.79 8.33
CA MET A 132 -11.25 2.15 8.39
C MET A 132 -12.73 2.11 8.00
N PRO A 133 -13.65 2.16 9.00
CA PRO A 133 -15.08 2.04 8.74
C PRO A 133 -15.63 3.24 7.94
N GLY A 134 -16.69 2.98 7.22
CA GLY A 134 -17.32 3.99 6.37
C GLY A 134 -16.53 4.28 5.09
N MET A 135 -16.73 5.47 4.55
CA MET A 135 -16.09 5.99 3.33
C MET A 135 -15.77 7.46 3.53
N PRO A 136 -14.78 7.81 4.35
CA PRO A 136 -14.47 9.21 4.65
C PRO A 136 -14.11 10.02 3.42
N GLU A 137 -14.64 11.24 3.31
CA GLU A 137 -14.28 12.18 2.24
C GLU A 137 -12.76 12.40 2.19
N GLY A 138 -12.21 12.44 0.98
CA GLY A 138 -10.77 12.65 0.75
C GLY A 138 -9.89 11.44 1.02
N SER A 139 -10.44 10.30 1.48
CA SER A 139 -9.69 9.06 1.54
C SER A 139 -9.43 8.49 0.13
N PRO A 140 -8.41 7.65 -0.09
CA PRO A 140 -8.07 7.15 -1.41
C PRO A 140 -9.27 6.55 -2.15
N GLY A 141 -9.56 7.05 -3.34
CA GLY A 141 -10.72 6.64 -4.14
C GLY A 141 -12.04 7.33 -3.79
N MET A 142 -12.09 8.15 -2.75
CA MET A 142 -13.25 8.93 -2.38
C MET A 142 -13.12 10.39 -2.82
N PRO A 143 -14.22 11.01 -3.28
CA PRO A 143 -14.21 12.45 -3.59
C PRO A 143 -14.13 13.30 -2.31
N GLY A 144 -13.93 14.62 -2.52
CA GLY A 144 -13.90 15.60 -1.45
C GLY A 144 -12.51 15.81 -0.85
N ASN A 145 -12.48 16.57 0.24
CA ASN A 145 -11.26 16.86 0.99
C ASN A 145 -11.37 16.23 2.38
N GLN A 146 -10.24 15.79 2.90
CA GLN A 146 -10.17 15.32 4.28
C GLN A 146 -10.56 16.44 5.25
N ARG A 147 -11.58 16.21 6.07
CA ARG A 147 -12.11 17.18 7.05
C ARG A 147 -11.76 16.83 8.49
N ALA A 148 -11.39 15.58 8.72
CA ALA A 148 -10.98 15.07 10.02
C ALA A 148 -9.89 14.00 9.81
N PRO A 149 -9.07 13.72 10.83
CA PRO A 149 -8.10 12.63 10.74
C PRO A 149 -8.76 11.29 10.42
N PHE A 150 -8.15 10.53 9.52
CA PHE A 150 -8.54 9.14 9.27
C PHE A 150 -8.09 8.27 10.42
N VAL A 151 -9.04 7.69 11.15
CA VAL A 151 -8.76 6.75 12.24
C VAL A 151 -8.80 5.34 11.68
N ILE A 152 -7.65 4.66 11.71
CA ILE A 152 -7.48 3.29 11.27
C ILE A 152 -7.36 2.41 12.52
N TYR A 153 -8.11 1.32 12.57
CA TYR A 153 -8.17 0.39 13.67
C TYR A 153 -7.41 -0.89 13.34
N ALA A 154 -6.62 -1.40 14.27
CA ALA A 154 -6.17 -2.78 14.29
C ALA A 154 -7.29 -3.68 14.75
N VAL A 155 -7.47 -4.83 14.12
CA VAL A 155 -8.36 -5.90 14.55
C VAL A 155 -7.52 -7.05 15.07
N ASN A 156 -7.58 -7.26 16.38
CA ASN A 156 -6.80 -8.26 17.09
C ASN A 156 -7.31 -9.69 16.83
N ASN A 157 -6.47 -10.69 17.15
CA ASN A 157 -6.82 -12.10 16.96
C ASN A 157 -8.02 -12.54 17.79
N ASP A 158 -8.28 -11.91 18.94
CA ASP A 158 -9.47 -12.14 19.79
C ASP A 158 -10.74 -11.42 19.28
N GLY A 159 -10.64 -10.63 18.21
CA GLY A 159 -11.74 -9.86 17.63
C GLY A 159 -11.93 -8.47 18.25
N SER A 160 -11.17 -8.09 19.26
CA SER A 160 -11.15 -6.72 19.76
C SER A 160 -10.49 -5.78 18.76
N SER A 161 -10.74 -4.47 18.91
CA SER A 161 -10.10 -3.45 18.07
C SER A 161 -9.46 -2.36 18.92
N SER A 162 -8.38 -1.76 18.37
CA SER A 162 -7.68 -0.63 18.96
C SER A 162 -7.22 0.33 17.87
N GLU A 163 -6.95 1.58 18.20
CA GLU A 163 -6.40 2.53 17.22
C GLU A 163 -5.00 2.05 16.76
N PHE A 164 -4.84 1.86 15.44
CA PHE A 164 -3.59 1.47 14.81
C PHE A 164 -2.79 2.67 14.34
N MET A 165 -3.49 3.64 13.72
CA MET A 165 -2.89 4.82 13.12
C MET A 165 -3.94 5.92 12.94
N ARG A 166 -3.47 7.16 12.97
CA ARG A 166 -4.28 8.34 12.66
C ARG A 166 -3.53 9.21 11.65
N LEU A 167 -4.19 9.57 10.55
CA LEU A 167 -3.64 10.35 9.44
C LEU A 167 -4.42 11.63 9.22
#